data_35c06cf238fdd8f0644cfaee68121f58
#
_entry.id   35c06cf238fdd8f0644cfaee68121f58
#
_cell.length_a   1.000
_cell.length_b   1.000
_cell.length_c   1.000
_cell.angle_alpha   90.00
_cell.angle_beta   90.00
_cell.angle_gamma   90.00
#
_symmetry.space_group_name_H-M   'P 1'
#
loop_
_entity.id
_entity.type
_entity.pdbx_description
1 polymer ?
#
loop_
_entity_poly.entity_id
_entity_poly.type
_entity_poly.pdbx_seq_one_letter_code
_entity_poly.pdbx_strand_id
1 'polypeptide(L)'
;MEDLVESILDYIRSDYTDYAIMINGEWGSGKTYFWNNKIRNKIENMHINGKQYTTIYMSLYGISNLEEISKKIFIETTQLMDKNLKKFMNSHNQSTIPEYAKTGLDMANFFGVTQNGDRIDYGDFFSTDDKILCFDDLERANVDVIDILGYINNFVEHDHIKTIIICNEKELSAKLKSSNLEMKTFIATYLLDKEGDLSKVSDKPIVEKIQDKIEYVFDKANDYERIKEKLIGETFEYAPEFNYIINGLLMRYEGNPELIRFLRENTRIIISTFNKSGTRNLRILKHALNDFKKIYEMVNKNYPNTNYRVLQTMLIFTIAISFEIKAGKVTKDKFVNIADNEEYKSILVSSRVLMDNRQFYIKEFDNNYYFNFKSEYRFFKFVEKYVRTRIFDMKTFKDDMDA
;
A
#
# COMPACT_ATOMS: atom_id res chain seq x y z
N MET A 1 15.43 10.66 5.87
CA MET A 1 15.48 9.43 5.04
C MET A 1 16.87 8.81 4.97
N GLU A 2 17.93 9.58 4.92
CA GLU A 2 19.29 9.03 4.92
C GLU A 2 19.61 8.30 6.23
N ASP A 3 19.21 8.85 7.37
CA ASP A 3 19.39 8.22 8.68
C ASP A 3 18.69 6.85 8.76
N LEU A 4 17.47 6.74 8.22
CA LEU A 4 16.75 5.45 8.14
C LEU A 4 17.51 4.44 7.28
N VAL A 5 18.07 4.88 6.16
CA VAL A 5 18.89 4.01 5.31
C VAL A 5 20.13 3.53 6.05
N GLU A 6 20.84 4.43 6.74
CA GLU A 6 22.03 4.04 7.50
C GLU A 6 21.69 3.10 8.67
N SER A 7 20.62 3.34 9.43
CA SER A 7 20.18 2.42 10.48
C SER A 7 19.90 1.01 9.95
N ILE A 8 19.23 0.90 8.78
CA ILE A 8 19.01 -0.41 8.14
C ILE A 8 20.33 -1.05 7.71
N LEU A 9 21.26 -0.25 7.17
CA LEU A 9 22.57 -0.77 6.77
C LEU A 9 23.42 -1.17 7.99
N ASP A 10 23.31 -0.49 9.11
CA ASP A 10 23.98 -0.86 10.36
C ASP A 10 23.45 -2.18 10.91
N TYR A 11 22.13 -2.41 10.85
CA TYR A 11 21.57 -3.73 11.12
C TYR A 11 22.18 -4.83 10.24
N ILE A 12 22.33 -4.55 8.94
CA ILE A 12 22.93 -5.52 8.00
C ILE A 12 24.41 -5.77 8.32
N ARG A 13 25.17 -4.73 8.73
CA ARG A 13 26.59 -4.82 9.08
C ARG A 13 26.86 -5.52 10.42
N SER A 14 25.88 -5.58 11.29
CA SER A 14 26.01 -6.18 12.61
C SER A 14 26.25 -7.70 12.50
N ASP A 15 27.27 -8.22 13.17
CA ASP A 15 27.63 -9.64 13.10
C ASP A 15 26.67 -10.55 13.89
N TYR A 16 26.06 -10.03 14.95
CA TYR A 16 25.21 -10.80 15.87
C TYR A 16 23.82 -10.20 15.91
N THR A 17 22.92 -10.68 15.06
CA THR A 17 21.50 -10.34 15.11
C THR A 17 20.65 -11.60 14.96
N ASP A 18 19.95 -11.92 16.02
CA ASP A 18 18.94 -12.97 16.13
C ASP A 18 17.52 -12.39 16.12
N TYR A 19 17.37 -11.24 15.48
CA TYR A 19 16.09 -10.54 15.31
C TYR A 19 15.93 -9.99 13.89
N ALA A 20 14.69 -9.78 13.49
CA ALA A 20 14.33 -9.08 12.26
C ALA A 20 14.10 -7.59 12.53
N ILE A 21 14.16 -6.77 11.49
CA ILE A 21 13.72 -5.37 11.56
C ILE A 21 12.42 -5.18 10.78
N MET A 22 11.61 -4.22 11.24
CA MET A 22 10.34 -3.89 10.63
C MET A 22 10.35 -2.46 10.07
N ILE A 23 9.92 -2.29 8.80
CA ILE A 23 9.68 -0.98 8.19
C ILE A 23 8.17 -0.78 8.15
N ASN A 24 7.66 0.02 9.09
CA ASN A 24 6.24 0.34 9.21
C ASN A 24 5.88 1.60 8.43
N GLY A 25 4.67 1.66 7.88
CA GLY A 25 4.14 2.87 7.26
C GLY A 25 2.83 2.65 6.53
N GLU A 26 2.13 3.73 6.22
CA GLU A 26 0.80 3.69 5.59
C GLU A 26 0.80 3.10 4.17
N TRP A 27 -0.36 2.60 3.72
CA TRP A 27 -0.53 2.13 2.35
C TRP A 27 -0.34 3.26 1.33
N GLY A 28 0.43 2.94 0.28
CA GLY A 28 0.73 3.88 -0.79
C GLY A 28 1.73 4.97 -0.41
N SER A 29 2.36 4.90 0.76
CA SER A 29 3.43 5.82 1.18
C SER A 29 4.71 5.65 0.36
N GLY A 30 4.90 4.49 -0.29
CA GLY A 30 6.07 4.21 -1.12
C GLY A 30 7.12 3.31 -0.46
N LYS A 31 6.79 2.53 0.59
CA LYS A 31 7.71 1.60 1.26
C LYS A 31 8.40 0.63 0.30
N THR A 32 7.63 -0.07 -0.54
CA THR A 32 8.15 -0.99 -1.55
C THR A 32 9.07 -0.29 -2.56
N TYR A 33 8.72 0.95 -2.95
CA TYR A 33 9.58 1.75 -3.83
C TYR A 33 10.89 2.13 -3.12
N PHE A 34 10.82 2.51 -1.84
CA PHE A 34 11.98 2.82 -1.01
C PHE A 34 12.90 1.61 -0.89
N TRP A 35 12.35 0.43 -0.57
CA TRP A 35 13.10 -0.82 -0.55
C TRP A 35 13.83 -1.05 -1.88
N ASN A 36 13.09 -1.13 -2.98
CA ASN A 36 13.65 -1.51 -4.28
C ASN A 36 14.67 -0.50 -4.84
N ASN A 37 14.51 0.80 -4.55
CA ASN A 37 15.33 1.84 -5.20
C ASN A 37 16.38 2.47 -4.28
N LYS A 38 16.28 2.29 -2.96
CA LYS A 38 17.21 2.91 -2.02
C LYS A 38 17.97 1.87 -1.19
N ILE A 39 17.28 0.88 -0.62
CA ILE A 39 17.88 -0.10 0.29
C ILE A 39 18.53 -1.23 -0.50
N ARG A 40 17.76 -1.94 -1.32
CA ARG A 40 18.20 -3.11 -2.08
C ARG A 40 19.48 -2.83 -2.86
N ASN A 41 19.50 -1.76 -3.64
CA ASN A 41 20.67 -1.40 -4.45
C ASN A 41 21.92 -1.11 -3.61
N LYS A 42 21.75 -0.51 -2.43
CA LYS A 42 22.90 -0.26 -1.53
C LYS A 42 23.43 -1.56 -0.96
N ILE A 43 22.55 -2.45 -0.49
CA ILE A 43 22.94 -3.76 0.07
C ILE A 43 23.69 -4.59 -0.99
N GLU A 44 23.13 -4.73 -2.20
CA GLU A 44 23.71 -5.56 -3.27
C GLU A 44 25.04 -5.02 -3.81
N ASN A 45 25.32 -3.73 -3.62
CA ASN A 45 26.60 -3.10 -3.99
C ASN A 45 27.59 -3.00 -2.83
N MET A 46 27.23 -3.42 -1.61
CA MET A 46 28.12 -3.39 -0.44
C MET A 46 28.90 -4.70 -0.32
N HIS A 47 30.15 -4.57 0.14
CA HIS A 47 30.94 -5.68 0.64
C HIS A 47 31.09 -5.54 2.15
N ILE A 48 30.53 -6.48 2.88
CA ILE A 48 30.60 -6.53 4.35
C ILE A 48 31.46 -7.73 4.71
N ASN A 49 32.56 -7.51 5.44
CA ASN A 49 33.50 -8.57 5.82
C ASN A 49 34.01 -9.42 4.63
N GLY A 50 34.16 -8.79 3.45
CA GLY A 50 34.59 -9.47 2.21
C GLY A 50 33.53 -10.26 1.49
N LYS A 51 32.27 -10.26 1.96
CA LYS A 51 31.12 -10.92 1.35
C LYS A 51 30.21 -9.92 0.68
N GLN A 52 29.64 -10.28 -0.46
CA GLN A 52 28.61 -9.51 -1.17
C GLN A 52 27.24 -10.15 -0.87
N TYR A 53 26.31 -9.34 -0.34
CA TYR A 53 24.99 -9.82 0.00
C TYR A 53 24.03 -9.78 -1.19
N THR A 54 23.16 -10.78 -1.24
CA THR A 54 22.07 -10.87 -2.21
C THR A 54 20.74 -10.77 -1.50
N THR A 55 19.82 -9.96 -2.03
CA THR A 55 18.50 -9.78 -1.42
C THR A 55 17.45 -10.67 -2.08
N ILE A 56 16.64 -11.35 -1.28
CA ILE A 56 15.46 -12.08 -1.71
C ILE A 56 14.24 -11.29 -1.26
N TYR A 57 13.51 -10.72 -2.23
CA TYR A 57 12.30 -9.96 -1.95
C TYR A 57 11.05 -10.78 -2.23
N MET A 58 10.11 -10.76 -1.27
CA MET A 58 8.85 -11.47 -1.41
C MET A 58 7.69 -10.63 -0.91
N SER A 59 6.67 -10.43 -1.77
CA SER A 59 5.37 -9.96 -1.32
C SER A 59 4.52 -11.11 -0.82
N LEU A 60 3.99 -10.94 0.39
CA LEU A 60 3.06 -11.87 1.05
C LEU A 60 1.61 -11.64 0.61
N TYR A 61 1.36 -10.68 -0.27
CA TYR A 61 0.03 -10.39 -0.78
C TYR A 61 -0.62 -11.63 -1.42
N GLY A 62 -1.78 -12.01 -0.89
CA GLY A 62 -2.59 -13.11 -1.42
C GLY A 62 -2.07 -14.51 -1.11
N ILE A 63 -0.99 -14.67 -0.35
CA ILE A 63 -0.48 -15.96 0.11
C ILE A 63 -1.51 -16.62 1.01
N SER A 64 -1.82 -17.90 0.73
CA SER A 64 -2.88 -18.65 1.40
C SER A 64 -2.37 -19.77 2.31
N ASN A 65 -1.10 -20.13 2.21
CA ASN A 65 -0.45 -21.12 3.09
C ASN A 65 1.06 -20.89 3.18
N LEU A 66 1.71 -21.47 4.18
CA LEU A 66 3.15 -21.31 4.42
C LEU A 66 4.02 -21.98 3.35
N GLU A 67 3.52 -23.05 2.71
CA GLU A 67 4.23 -23.75 1.64
C GLU A 67 4.44 -22.85 0.42
N GLU A 68 3.49 -21.95 0.13
CA GLU A 68 3.67 -20.94 -0.93
C GLU A 68 4.82 -19.99 -0.64
N ILE A 69 5.08 -19.66 0.64
CA ILE A 69 6.21 -18.84 1.05
C ILE A 69 7.52 -19.59 0.74
N SER A 70 7.64 -20.84 1.21
CA SER A 70 8.80 -21.69 0.98
C SER A 70 9.09 -21.84 -0.52
N LYS A 71 8.05 -22.11 -1.31
CA LYS A 71 8.15 -22.26 -2.76
C LYS A 71 8.62 -21.00 -3.46
N LYS A 72 8.12 -19.81 -3.05
CA LYS A 72 8.57 -18.54 -3.63
C LYS A 72 10.02 -18.23 -3.28
N ILE A 73 10.44 -18.46 -2.01
CA ILE A 73 11.84 -18.29 -1.60
C ILE A 73 12.73 -19.19 -2.47
N PHE A 74 12.34 -20.44 -2.65
CA PHE A 74 13.09 -21.39 -3.47
C PHE A 74 13.23 -20.92 -4.92
N ILE A 75 12.13 -20.46 -5.56
CA ILE A 75 12.13 -19.96 -6.93
C ILE A 75 13.05 -18.73 -7.07
N GLU A 76 12.95 -17.75 -6.18
CA GLU A 76 13.78 -16.54 -6.21
C GLU A 76 15.27 -16.89 -6.01
N THR A 77 15.57 -17.81 -5.10
CA THR A 77 16.94 -18.27 -4.87
C THR A 77 17.50 -18.98 -6.08
N THR A 78 16.70 -19.84 -6.73
CA THR A 78 17.12 -20.59 -7.93
C THR A 78 17.37 -19.69 -9.12
N GLN A 79 16.55 -18.64 -9.30
CA GLN A 79 16.75 -17.63 -10.36
C GLN A 79 18.04 -16.83 -10.14
N LEU A 80 18.42 -16.55 -8.90
CA LEU A 80 19.69 -15.92 -8.55
C LEU A 80 20.89 -16.85 -8.81
N MET A 81 20.72 -18.16 -8.59
CA MET A 81 21.72 -19.17 -8.91
C MET A 81 21.90 -19.40 -10.42
N ASP A 82 20.93 -19.05 -11.26
CA ASP A 82 20.93 -19.37 -12.70
C ASP A 82 22.14 -18.77 -13.44
N LYS A 83 22.70 -17.64 -12.98
CA LYS A 83 23.98 -17.12 -13.50
C LYS A 83 25.18 -18.03 -13.18
N ASN A 84 25.19 -18.67 -12.02
CA ASN A 84 26.24 -19.59 -11.62
C ASN A 84 25.91 -21.04 -12.03
N LEU A 85 24.65 -21.45 -12.03
CA LEU A 85 24.19 -22.74 -12.53
C LEU A 85 24.43 -22.90 -14.03
N LYS A 86 24.23 -21.86 -14.85
CA LYS A 86 24.62 -21.88 -16.27
C LYS A 86 26.12 -22.14 -16.44
N LYS A 87 26.94 -21.61 -15.54
CA LYS A 87 28.40 -21.86 -15.53
C LYS A 87 28.75 -23.29 -15.08
N PHE A 88 28.02 -23.81 -14.10
CA PHE A 88 28.19 -25.18 -13.58
C PHE A 88 27.61 -26.21 -14.54
N MET A 89 26.46 -25.96 -15.16
CA MET A 89 25.85 -26.85 -16.16
C MET A 89 26.64 -26.92 -17.45
N ASN A 90 27.35 -25.87 -17.82
CA ASN A 90 28.26 -25.89 -18.96
C ASN A 90 29.57 -26.66 -18.72
N SER A 91 29.89 -26.98 -17.45
CA SER A 91 31.09 -27.72 -17.07
C SER A 91 30.85 -29.23 -16.81
N HIS A 92 29.60 -29.68 -16.70
CA HIS A 92 29.24 -31.10 -16.48
C HIS A 92 28.20 -31.55 -17.51
N ASN A 93 28.42 -32.75 -18.07
CA ASN A 93 27.68 -33.35 -19.16
C ASN A 93 26.16 -33.07 -19.18
N GLN A 94 25.69 -32.46 -20.26
CA GLN A 94 24.31 -31.99 -20.53
C GLN A 94 23.24 -33.10 -20.64
N SER A 95 23.55 -34.34 -20.35
CA SER A 95 22.64 -35.50 -20.63
C SER A 95 21.66 -35.86 -19.52
N THR A 96 21.67 -35.17 -18.37
CA THR A 96 20.93 -35.61 -17.19
C THR A 96 19.76 -34.70 -16.73
N ILE A 97 19.58 -33.51 -17.29
CA ILE A 97 18.47 -32.63 -16.91
C ILE A 97 17.52 -32.45 -18.09
N PRO A 98 16.25 -32.93 -18.00
CA PRO A 98 15.25 -32.77 -19.05
C PRO A 98 14.98 -31.27 -19.34
N GLU A 99 14.68 -30.95 -20.61
CA GLU A 99 14.48 -29.56 -21.05
C GLU A 99 13.30 -28.84 -20.39
N TYR A 100 12.33 -29.58 -19.87
CA TYR A 100 11.18 -29.06 -19.10
C TYR A 100 11.52 -28.70 -17.65
N ALA A 101 12.62 -29.17 -17.09
CA ALA A 101 13.06 -28.87 -15.72
C ALA A 101 13.85 -27.56 -15.61
N LYS A 102 13.77 -26.68 -16.64
CA LYS A 102 14.53 -25.41 -16.69
C LYS A 102 13.85 -24.27 -15.93
N THR A 103 12.61 -24.44 -15.48
CA THR A 103 11.94 -23.47 -14.59
C THR A 103 12.09 -23.93 -13.15
N GLY A 104 12.18 -22.97 -12.21
CA GLY A 104 12.35 -23.30 -10.78
C GLY A 104 11.24 -24.22 -10.23
N LEU A 105 10.04 -24.17 -10.82
CA LEU A 105 8.90 -25.05 -10.48
C LEU A 105 9.14 -26.49 -10.94
N ASP A 106 9.71 -26.67 -12.12
CA ASP A 106 10.01 -27.98 -12.70
C ASP A 106 11.20 -28.62 -11.99
N MET A 107 12.16 -27.81 -11.51
CA MET A 107 13.25 -28.29 -10.67
C MET A 107 12.75 -28.79 -9.30
N ALA A 108 11.82 -28.08 -8.67
CA ALA A 108 11.20 -28.51 -7.42
C ALA A 108 10.44 -29.85 -7.60
N ASN A 109 9.72 -30.03 -8.70
CA ASN A 109 9.05 -31.28 -9.06
C ASN A 109 10.04 -32.41 -9.39
N PHE A 110 11.15 -32.08 -10.06
CA PHE A 110 12.18 -33.05 -10.44
C PHE A 110 12.91 -33.64 -9.22
N PHE A 111 13.17 -32.81 -8.18
CA PHE A 111 13.78 -33.29 -6.94
C PHE A 111 12.81 -33.98 -5.98
N GLY A 112 11.59 -34.30 -6.42
CA GLY A 112 10.64 -35.08 -5.63
C GLY A 112 9.95 -34.34 -4.50
N VAL A 113 10.00 -33.02 -4.55
CA VAL A 113 9.42 -32.11 -3.54
C VAL A 113 7.88 -32.22 -3.42
N THR A 114 7.22 -32.98 -4.32
CA THR A 114 5.75 -32.95 -4.40
C THR A 114 5.06 -34.29 -4.07
N GLN A 115 5.76 -35.39 -3.74
CA GLN A 115 5.07 -36.68 -3.65
C GLN A 115 5.01 -37.42 -2.31
N ASN A 116 5.80 -37.04 -1.32
CA ASN A 116 5.69 -37.70 0.00
C ASN A 116 5.64 -36.63 1.06
N GLY A 117 4.55 -36.49 1.78
CA GLY A 117 4.23 -35.54 2.85
C GLY A 117 5.26 -35.31 3.97
N ASP A 118 6.53 -35.56 3.72
CA ASP A 118 7.63 -35.18 4.57
C ASP A 118 7.90 -33.68 4.37
N ARG A 119 7.87 -32.95 5.45
CA ARG A 119 8.26 -31.53 5.49
C ARG A 119 9.68 -31.44 4.96
N ILE A 120 9.82 -30.92 3.75
CA ILE A 120 11.15 -30.60 3.22
C ILE A 120 11.63 -29.39 4.01
N ASP A 121 12.68 -29.57 4.75
CA ASP A 121 13.42 -28.47 5.34
C ASP A 121 14.19 -27.79 4.22
N TYR A 122 13.61 -26.72 3.67
CA TYR A 122 14.23 -25.95 2.60
C TYR A 122 15.55 -25.28 3.03
N GLY A 123 15.81 -25.21 4.36
CA GLY A 123 17.05 -24.71 4.92
C GLY A 123 18.27 -25.52 4.44
N ASP A 124 18.15 -26.84 4.27
CA ASP A 124 19.24 -27.70 3.83
C ASP A 124 19.70 -27.44 2.38
N PHE A 125 18.87 -26.75 1.58
CA PHE A 125 19.19 -26.43 0.17
C PHE A 125 19.73 -25.03 -0.04
N PHE A 126 19.83 -24.21 1.01
CA PHE A 126 20.27 -22.82 0.89
C PHE A 126 21.61 -22.62 1.60
N SER A 127 22.63 -22.20 0.85
CA SER A 127 23.71 -21.44 1.46
C SER A 127 23.11 -20.09 1.90
N THR A 128 22.88 -19.94 3.19
CA THR A 128 22.22 -18.78 3.81
C THR A 128 23.17 -17.62 4.07
N ASP A 129 24.49 -17.89 4.01
CA ASP A 129 25.56 -17.02 4.51
C ASP A 129 25.63 -15.61 3.90
N ASP A 130 25.04 -15.41 2.72
CA ASP A 130 25.15 -14.16 1.98
C ASP A 130 23.79 -13.63 1.52
N LYS A 131 22.69 -13.99 2.21
CA LYS A 131 21.33 -13.62 1.80
C LYS A 131 20.63 -12.77 2.86
N ILE A 132 19.82 -11.85 2.35
CA ILE A 132 18.92 -11.03 3.16
C ILE A 132 17.50 -11.24 2.66
N LEU A 133 16.61 -11.65 3.56
CA LEU A 133 15.21 -11.83 3.25
C LEU A 133 14.44 -10.51 3.46
N CYS A 134 13.56 -10.18 2.54
CA CYS A 134 12.64 -9.06 2.67
C CYS A 134 11.21 -9.52 2.40
N PHE A 135 10.38 -9.51 3.43
CA PHE A 135 8.96 -9.83 3.35
C PHE A 135 8.14 -8.54 3.32
N ASP A 136 7.33 -8.34 2.27
CA ASP A 136 6.49 -7.15 2.09
C ASP A 136 5.00 -7.52 2.12
N ASP A 137 4.13 -6.56 2.41
CA ASP A 137 2.66 -6.70 2.46
C ASP A 137 2.17 -7.75 3.48
N LEU A 138 2.80 -7.88 4.65
CA LEU A 138 2.43 -8.86 5.69
C LEU A 138 0.95 -8.76 6.07
N GLU A 139 0.40 -7.56 6.17
CA GLU A 139 -1.02 -7.30 6.48
C GLU A 139 -1.99 -7.81 5.41
N ARG A 140 -1.49 -8.14 4.21
CA ARG A 140 -2.28 -8.59 3.05
C ARG A 140 -2.23 -10.10 2.80
N ALA A 141 -1.50 -10.82 3.60
CA ALA A 141 -1.48 -12.28 3.55
C ALA A 141 -2.85 -12.86 3.95
N ASN A 142 -3.24 -13.98 3.37
CA ASN A 142 -4.47 -14.69 3.75
C ASN A 142 -4.22 -15.77 4.82
N VAL A 143 -2.97 -15.98 5.20
CA VAL A 143 -2.55 -16.84 6.32
C VAL A 143 -2.63 -16.05 7.62
N ASP A 144 -2.76 -16.74 8.77
CA ASP A 144 -2.67 -16.08 10.07
C ASP A 144 -1.28 -15.44 10.24
N VAL A 145 -1.28 -14.20 10.67
CA VAL A 145 -0.04 -13.42 10.82
C VAL A 145 0.91 -14.06 11.83
N ILE A 146 0.35 -14.66 12.88
CA ILE A 146 1.11 -15.36 13.92
C ILE A 146 1.88 -16.54 13.32
N ASP A 147 1.24 -17.30 12.43
CA ASP A 147 1.87 -18.44 11.74
C ASP A 147 3.00 -17.95 10.81
N ILE A 148 2.78 -16.84 10.09
CA ILE A 148 3.81 -16.25 9.22
C ILE A 148 4.99 -15.75 10.04
N LEU A 149 4.76 -15.03 11.14
CA LEU A 149 5.84 -14.54 11.99
C LEU A 149 6.61 -15.69 12.64
N GLY A 150 5.92 -16.74 13.08
CA GLY A 150 6.54 -17.98 13.57
C GLY A 150 7.40 -18.66 12.51
N TYR A 151 6.92 -18.68 11.25
CA TYR A 151 7.68 -19.20 10.13
C TYR A 151 8.94 -18.35 9.82
N ILE A 152 8.80 -17.02 9.82
CA ILE A 152 9.92 -16.09 9.62
C ILE A 152 10.96 -16.23 10.75
N ASN A 153 10.50 -16.48 11.99
CA ASN A 153 11.39 -16.64 13.15
C ASN A 153 12.37 -17.80 12.95
N ASN A 154 12.01 -18.85 12.22
CA ASN A 154 12.92 -19.94 11.95
C ASN A 154 14.15 -19.48 11.16
N PHE A 155 13.97 -18.63 10.14
CA PHE A 155 15.10 -18.05 9.38
C PHE A 155 15.98 -17.15 10.24
N VAL A 156 15.36 -16.41 11.16
CA VAL A 156 16.08 -15.44 12.00
C VAL A 156 16.83 -16.13 13.15
N GLU A 157 16.14 -17.00 13.90
CA GLU A 157 16.66 -17.61 15.12
C GLU A 157 17.53 -18.86 14.85
N HIS A 158 17.16 -19.67 13.86
CA HIS A 158 17.88 -20.92 13.56
C HIS A 158 18.91 -20.77 12.45
N ASP A 159 18.54 -20.04 11.38
CA ASP A 159 19.43 -19.90 10.22
C ASP A 159 20.26 -18.62 10.26
N HIS A 160 20.04 -17.76 11.26
CA HIS A 160 20.71 -16.45 11.43
C HIS A 160 20.66 -15.55 10.18
N ILE A 161 19.57 -15.64 9.40
CA ILE A 161 19.40 -14.86 8.18
C ILE A 161 18.87 -13.47 8.51
N LYS A 162 19.57 -12.44 8.06
CA LYS A 162 19.11 -11.05 8.15
C LYS A 162 17.74 -10.90 7.47
N THR A 163 16.76 -10.45 8.22
CA THR A 163 15.38 -10.39 7.74
C THR A 163 14.78 -9.01 7.95
N ILE A 164 14.13 -8.50 6.90
CA ILE A 164 13.43 -7.21 6.89
C ILE A 164 11.97 -7.47 6.59
N ILE A 165 11.08 -6.93 7.40
CA ILE A 165 9.64 -7.01 7.22
C ILE A 165 9.11 -5.62 6.88
N ILE A 166 8.38 -5.51 5.78
CA ILE A 166 7.72 -4.26 5.36
C ILE A 166 6.22 -4.44 5.52
N CYS A 167 5.57 -3.60 6.32
CA CYS A 167 4.14 -3.73 6.55
C CYS A 167 3.45 -2.37 6.85
N ASN A 168 2.13 -2.42 6.96
CA ASN A 168 1.31 -1.40 7.61
C ASN A 168 0.77 -1.99 8.92
N GLU A 169 1.45 -1.72 10.02
CA GLU A 169 1.13 -2.31 11.32
C GLU A 169 -0.26 -1.91 11.83
N LYS A 170 -0.73 -0.70 11.48
CA LYS A 170 -2.08 -0.25 11.81
C LYS A 170 -3.15 -1.14 11.16
N GLU A 171 -2.97 -1.45 9.89
CA GLU A 171 -3.87 -2.36 9.15
C GLU A 171 -3.74 -3.81 9.63
N LEU A 172 -2.52 -4.22 9.97
CA LEU A 172 -2.26 -5.52 10.56
C LEU A 172 -3.02 -5.69 11.87
N SER A 173 -2.94 -4.72 12.78
CA SER A 173 -3.68 -4.72 14.04
C SER A 173 -5.19 -4.71 13.82
N ALA A 174 -5.69 -3.91 12.86
CA ALA A 174 -7.11 -3.89 12.51
C ALA A 174 -7.59 -5.25 11.98
N LYS A 175 -6.80 -5.92 11.14
CA LYS A 175 -7.09 -7.26 10.63
C LYS A 175 -7.15 -8.30 11.75
N LEU A 176 -6.18 -8.29 12.68
CA LEU A 176 -6.15 -9.21 13.82
C LEU A 176 -7.39 -9.02 14.72
N LYS A 177 -7.80 -7.78 14.98
CA LYS A 177 -9.01 -7.48 15.76
C LYS A 177 -10.27 -7.95 15.06
N SER A 178 -10.37 -7.79 13.74
CA SER A 178 -11.56 -8.19 12.95
C SER A 178 -11.62 -9.68 12.60
N SER A 179 -10.56 -10.44 12.84
CA SER A 179 -10.56 -11.88 12.52
C SER A 179 -11.58 -12.63 13.37
N ASN A 180 -12.43 -13.46 12.71
CA ASN A 180 -13.49 -14.26 13.35
C ASN A 180 -14.48 -13.41 14.20
N LEU A 181 -14.74 -12.17 13.79
CA LEU A 181 -15.57 -11.24 14.56
C LEU A 181 -16.97 -11.78 14.85
N GLU A 182 -17.59 -12.47 13.88
CA GLU A 182 -18.92 -13.08 14.04
C GLU A 182 -18.93 -14.12 15.18
N MET A 183 -17.97 -15.03 15.20
CA MET A 183 -17.84 -16.04 16.24
C MET A 183 -17.50 -15.41 17.60
N LYS A 184 -16.60 -14.44 17.62
CA LYS A 184 -16.26 -13.69 18.85
C LYS A 184 -17.48 -12.96 19.41
N THR A 185 -18.26 -12.31 18.54
CA THR A 185 -19.50 -11.63 18.92
C THR A 185 -20.51 -12.62 19.51
N PHE A 186 -20.69 -13.79 18.87
CA PHE A 186 -21.58 -14.82 19.37
C PHE A 186 -21.18 -15.32 20.75
N ILE A 187 -19.90 -15.65 20.94
CA ILE A 187 -19.38 -16.13 22.23
C ILE A 187 -19.49 -15.03 23.31
N ALA A 188 -19.10 -13.79 22.98
CA ALA A 188 -19.19 -12.67 23.92
C ALA A 188 -20.64 -12.40 24.36
N THR A 189 -21.58 -12.44 23.41
CA THR A 189 -23.00 -12.26 23.69
C THR A 189 -23.51 -13.40 24.59
N TYR A 190 -23.16 -14.64 24.29
CA TYR A 190 -23.54 -15.80 25.13
C TYR A 190 -22.98 -15.69 26.56
N LEU A 191 -21.73 -15.25 26.73
CA LEU A 191 -21.13 -15.06 28.04
C LEU A 191 -21.79 -13.95 28.82
N LEU A 192 -22.09 -12.81 28.20
CA LEU A 192 -22.79 -11.70 28.82
C LEU A 192 -24.21 -12.06 29.22
N ASP A 193 -24.92 -12.87 28.42
CA ASP A 193 -26.24 -13.38 28.76
C ASP A 193 -26.18 -14.31 29.99
N LYS A 194 -25.25 -15.25 29.99
CA LYS A 194 -25.03 -16.19 31.10
C LYS A 194 -24.64 -15.49 32.41
N GLU A 195 -23.89 -14.39 32.34
CA GLU A 195 -23.51 -13.54 33.49
C GLU A 195 -24.63 -12.60 33.92
N GLY A 196 -25.72 -12.53 33.15
CA GLY A 196 -26.87 -11.64 33.43
C GLY A 196 -26.57 -10.16 33.14
N ASP A 197 -25.45 -9.86 32.43
CA ASP A 197 -25.01 -8.50 32.16
C ASP A 197 -25.75 -7.84 30.99
N LEU A 198 -26.42 -8.62 30.14
CA LEU A 198 -27.29 -8.10 29.07
C LEU A 198 -28.57 -7.48 29.62
N SER A 199 -29.09 -8.02 30.73
CA SER A 199 -30.33 -7.58 31.37
C SER A 199 -30.15 -6.48 32.42
N LYS A 200 -28.91 -6.22 32.84
CA LYS A 200 -28.59 -5.15 33.79
C LYS A 200 -28.72 -3.78 33.13
N VAL A 201 -29.53 -2.92 33.72
CA VAL A 201 -29.60 -1.50 33.35
C VAL A 201 -28.23 -0.87 33.63
N SER A 202 -27.55 -0.50 32.62
CA SER A 202 -26.27 0.23 32.70
C SER A 202 -26.26 1.34 31.68
N ASP A 203 -25.47 2.40 31.92
CA ASP A 203 -25.31 3.53 31.03
C ASP A 203 -24.56 3.19 29.74
N LYS A 204 -23.93 2.01 29.65
CA LYS A 204 -23.23 1.55 28.47
C LYS A 204 -24.17 0.86 27.48
N PRO A 205 -24.12 1.25 26.16
CA PRO A 205 -24.83 0.54 25.11
C PRO A 205 -24.44 -0.95 25.05
N ILE A 206 -25.39 -1.82 24.69
CA ILE A 206 -25.14 -3.27 24.55
C ILE A 206 -23.98 -3.57 23.61
N VAL A 207 -23.85 -2.79 22.53
CA VAL A 207 -22.75 -2.95 21.55
C VAL A 207 -21.38 -2.74 22.21
N GLU A 208 -21.24 -1.74 23.08
CA GLU A 208 -19.99 -1.49 23.80
C GLU A 208 -19.68 -2.61 24.80
N LYS A 209 -20.69 -3.13 25.50
CA LYS A 209 -20.52 -4.28 26.42
C LYS A 209 -20.00 -5.51 25.66
N ILE A 210 -20.57 -5.79 24.49
CA ILE A 210 -20.13 -6.90 23.64
C ILE A 210 -18.69 -6.67 23.18
N GLN A 211 -18.33 -5.46 22.82
CA GLN A 211 -17.00 -5.10 22.36
C GLN A 211 -15.95 -5.22 23.48
N ASP A 212 -16.26 -4.70 24.67
CA ASP A 212 -15.42 -4.87 25.87
C ASP A 212 -15.22 -6.37 26.22
N LYS A 213 -16.28 -7.18 26.06
CA LYS A 213 -16.21 -8.63 26.34
C LYS A 213 -15.38 -9.37 25.30
N ILE A 214 -15.46 -8.98 24.02
CA ILE A 214 -14.61 -9.52 22.96
C ILE A 214 -13.14 -9.20 23.25
N GLU A 215 -12.82 -7.97 23.60
CA GLU A 215 -11.46 -7.57 23.96
C GLU A 215 -10.94 -8.35 25.18
N TYR A 216 -11.78 -8.52 26.21
CA TYR A 216 -11.40 -9.27 27.40
C TYR A 216 -11.15 -10.76 27.16
N VAL A 217 -11.98 -11.41 26.32
CA VAL A 217 -11.92 -12.88 26.12
C VAL A 217 -10.94 -13.27 25.00
N PHE A 218 -10.79 -12.41 23.98
CA PHE A 218 -10.07 -12.75 22.75
C PHE A 218 -8.94 -11.77 22.46
N ASP A 219 -8.21 -11.36 23.46
CA ASP A 219 -7.09 -10.44 23.29
C ASP A 219 -5.92 -11.09 22.51
N LYS A 220 -6.16 -11.36 21.22
CA LYS A 220 -5.11 -11.82 20.30
C LYS A 220 -4.04 -10.76 20.04
N ALA A 221 -4.28 -9.50 20.42
CA ALA A 221 -3.25 -8.48 20.36
C ALA A 221 -2.05 -8.87 21.23
N ASN A 222 -2.29 -9.57 22.34
CA ASN A 222 -1.24 -10.08 23.21
C ASN A 222 -0.34 -11.14 22.54
N ASP A 223 -0.89 -12.02 21.71
CA ASP A 223 -0.11 -13.05 21.04
C ASP A 223 0.76 -12.44 19.92
N TYR A 224 0.22 -11.47 19.17
CA TYR A 224 0.98 -10.71 18.19
C TYR A 224 2.13 -9.91 18.85
N GLU A 225 1.86 -9.17 19.91
CA GLU A 225 2.86 -8.39 20.61
C GLU A 225 3.99 -9.27 21.19
N ARG A 226 3.67 -10.45 21.74
CA ARG A 226 4.67 -11.40 22.24
C ARG A 226 5.57 -11.93 21.13
N ILE A 227 5.00 -12.31 19.98
CA ILE A 227 5.80 -12.79 18.85
C ILE A 227 6.59 -11.65 18.24
N LYS A 228 6.00 -10.46 18.13
CA LYS A 228 6.68 -9.27 17.67
C LYS A 228 7.87 -8.93 18.56
N GLU A 229 7.69 -8.91 19.87
CA GLU A 229 8.77 -8.66 20.84
C GLU A 229 9.93 -9.65 20.70
N LYS A 230 9.61 -10.93 20.44
CA LYS A 230 10.65 -11.96 20.25
C LYS A 230 11.37 -11.81 18.92
N LEU A 231 10.62 -11.58 17.84
CA LEU A 231 11.16 -11.62 16.46
C LEU A 231 11.70 -10.26 16.00
N ILE A 232 11.04 -9.15 16.35
CA ILE A 232 11.36 -7.82 15.85
C ILE A 232 12.15 -7.05 16.88
N GLY A 233 13.46 -6.87 16.61
CA GLY A 233 14.31 -6.07 17.50
C GLY A 233 14.08 -4.57 17.33
N GLU A 234 13.86 -4.11 16.10
CA GLU A 234 13.68 -2.70 15.79
C GLU A 234 12.53 -2.46 14.79
N THR A 235 11.73 -1.44 15.07
CA THR A 235 10.67 -0.98 14.14
C THR A 235 10.98 0.43 13.67
N PHE A 236 11.15 0.61 12.37
CA PHE A 236 11.39 1.90 11.74
C PHE A 236 10.12 2.46 11.13
N GLU A 237 9.74 3.67 11.53
CA GLU A 237 8.63 4.39 10.93
C GLU A 237 9.06 5.02 9.60
N TYR A 238 8.46 4.55 8.51
CA TYR A 238 8.71 5.11 7.20
C TYR A 238 7.90 6.39 6.98
N ALA A 239 8.57 7.53 7.15
CA ALA A 239 8.03 8.85 6.90
C ALA A 239 8.61 9.42 5.59
N PRO A 240 7.95 9.24 4.44
CA PRO A 240 8.47 9.69 3.16
C PRO A 240 8.45 11.21 3.03
N GLU A 241 9.47 11.76 2.39
CA GLU A 241 9.48 13.15 1.94
C GLU A 241 8.64 13.28 0.66
N PHE A 242 7.33 13.38 0.82
CA PHE A 242 6.39 13.39 -0.31
C PHE A 242 6.71 14.46 -1.35
N ASN A 243 7.17 15.64 -0.94
CA ASN A 243 7.55 16.70 -1.86
C ASN A 243 8.66 16.25 -2.81
N TYR A 244 9.68 15.58 -2.30
CA TYR A 244 10.77 15.04 -3.11
C TYR A 244 10.28 13.93 -4.05
N ILE A 245 9.45 13.02 -3.55
CA ILE A 245 8.90 11.90 -4.34
C ILE A 245 8.00 12.42 -5.47
N ILE A 246 7.12 13.37 -5.18
CA ILE A 246 6.22 13.97 -6.17
C ILE A 246 7.01 14.72 -7.24
N ASN A 247 8.02 15.50 -6.85
CA ASN A 247 8.93 16.14 -7.81
C ASN A 247 9.60 15.12 -8.72
N GLY A 248 10.14 14.04 -8.16
CA GLY A 248 10.76 12.95 -8.93
C GLY A 248 9.77 12.25 -9.86
N LEU A 249 8.51 12.07 -9.44
CA LEU A 249 7.45 11.51 -10.27
C LEU A 249 7.13 12.43 -11.45
N LEU A 250 7.00 13.73 -11.23
CA LEU A 250 6.71 14.70 -12.28
C LEU A 250 7.88 14.88 -13.27
N MET A 251 9.14 14.74 -12.81
CA MET A 251 10.30 14.76 -13.71
C MET A 251 10.35 13.57 -14.66
N ARG A 252 9.87 12.42 -14.24
CA ARG A 252 9.80 11.18 -15.04
C ARG A 252 8.46 11.00 -15.76
N TYR A 253 7.57 11.96 -15.64
CA TYR A 253 6.25 11.89 -16.26
C TYR A 253 6.40 12.02 -17.80
N GLU A 254 5.86 11.03 -18.51
CA GLU A 254 5.94 10.97 -19.98
C GLU A 254 4.60 11.40 -20.59
N GLY A 255 4.65 12.13 -21.69
CA GLY A 255 3.46 12.58 -22.39
C GLY A 255 3.71 13.81 -23.26
N ASN A 256 2.64 14.54 -23.55
CA ASN A 256 2.69 15.80 -24.29
C ASN A 256 3.60 16.81 -23.55
N PRO A 257 4.57 17.46 -24.24
CA PRO A 257 5.49 18.44 -23.64
C PRO A 257 4.78 19.62 -22.96
N GLU A 258 3.65 20.08 -23.49
CA GLU A 258 2.85 21.17 -22.90
C GLU A 258 2.22 20.72 -21.56
N LEU A 259 1.67 19.51 -21.50
CA LEU A 259 1.16 18.94 -20.27
C LEU A 259 2.27 18.78 -19.22
N ILE A 260 3.43 18.27 -19.63
CA ILE A 260 4.58 18.10 -18.72
C ILE A 260 4.99 19.45 -18.14
N ARG A 261 5.08 20.48 -18.98
CA ARG A 261 5.40 21.84 -18.54
C ARG A 261 4.35 22.35 -17.58
N PHE A 262 3.07 22.23 -17.92
CA PHE A 262 1.95 22.62 -17.05
C PHE A 262 2.00 21.93 -15.68
N LEU A 263 2.21 20.62 -15.62
CA LEU A 263 2.29 19.88 -14.36
C LEU A 263 3.48 20.34 -13.50
N ARG A 264 4.65 20.57 -14.13
CA ARG A 264 5.85 21.05 -13.43
C ARG A 264 5.67 22.47 -12.87
N GLU A 265 5.08 23.37 -13.63
CA GLU A 265 4.77 24.72 -13.18
C GLU A 265 3.76 24.71 -12.01
N ASN A 266 2.87 23.71 -11.97
CA ASN A 266 1.84 23.55 -10.94
C ASN A 266 2.21 22.54 -9.83
N THR A 267 3.48 22.19 -9.69
CA THR A 267 3.95 21.23 -8.66
C THR A 267 3.50 21.60 -7.25
N ARG A 268 3.53 22.89 -6.88
CA ARG A 268 3.07 23.36 -5.56
C ARG A 268 1.58 23.09 -5.33
N ILE A 269 0.77 23.24 -6.37
CA ILE A 269 -0.68 22.97 -6.33
C ILE A 269 -0.89 21.46 -6.13
N ILE A 270 -0.19 20.62 -6.89
CA ILE A 270 -0.26 19.16 -6.77
C ILE A 270 0.10 18.70 -5.36
N ILE A 271 1.23 19.18 -4.83
CA ILE A 271 1.70 18.85 -3.47
C ILE A 271 0.71 19.33 -2.41
N SER A 272 0.21 20.57 -2.53
CA SER A 272 -0.76 21.12 -1.59
C SER A 272 -2.05 20.29 -1.57
N THR A 273 -2.60 19.96 -2.76
CA THR A 273 -3.82 19.13 -2.88
C THR A 273 -3.61 17.72 -2.35
N PHE A 274 -2.46 17.12 -2.65
CA PHE A 274 -2.07 15.82 -2.11
C PHE A 274 -2.01 15.82 -0.57
N ASN A 275 -1.35 16.81 0.03
CA ASN A 275 -1.22 16.90 1.48
C ASN A 275 -2.57 17.09 2.19
N LYS A 276 -3.53 17.73 1.52
CA LYS A 276 -4.89 17.96 2.02
C LYS A 276 -5.81 16.73 1.92
N SER A 277 -5.43 15.71 1.15
CA SER A 277 -6.25 14.50 0.93
C SER A 277 -6.44 13.65 2.19
N GLY A 278 -5.59 13.80 3.18
CA GLY A 278 -5.59 13.03 4.43
C GLY A 278 -4.99 11.63 4.32
N THR A 279 -5.16 10.95 3.19
CA THR A 279 -4.63 9.59 3.00
C THR A 279 -3.20 9.53 2.46
N ARG A 280 -2.71 10.64 1.89
CA ARG A 280 -1.33 10.78 1.34
C ARG A 280 -0.84 9.57 0.52
N ASN A 281 -1.73 8.99 -0.29
CA ASN A 281 -1.46 7.80 -1.07
C ASN A 281 -0.91 8.15 -2.46
N LEU A 282 0.38 7.90 -2.70
CA LEU A 282 1.07 8.19 -3.96
C LEU A 282 0.50 7.41 -5.16
N ARG A 283 -0.09 6.22 -4.92
CA ARG A 283 -0.74 5.43 -5.98
C ARG A 283 -2.00 6.13 -6.48
N ILE A 284 -2.79 6.70 -5.56
CA ILE A 284 -3.98 7.49 -5.92
C ILE A 284 -3.56 8.74 -6.68
N LEU A 285 -2.53 9.46 -6.23
CA LEU A 285 -2.01 10.62 -6.95
C LEU A 285 -1.58 10.27 -8.37
N LYS A 286 -0.83 9.19 -8.56
CA LYS A 286 -0.41 8.74 -9.89
C LYS A 286 -1.61 8.46 -10.80
N HIS A 287 -2.65 7.82 -10.30
CA HIS A 287 -3.90 7.60 -11.04
C HIS A 287 -4.60 8.91 -11.37
N ALA A 288 -4.71 9.83 -10.41
CA ALA A 288 -5.33 11.14 -10.63
C ALA A 288 -4.60 11.97 -11.69
N LEU A 289 -3.27 11.95 -11.70
CA LEU A 289 -2.47 12.62 -12.75
C LEU A 289 -2.66 11.99 -14.13
N ASN A 290 -2.82 10.66 -14.22
CA ASN A 290 -3.15 9.99 -15.48
C ASN A 290 -4.57 10.32 -15.95
N ASP A 291 -5.51 10.46 -15.03
CA ASP A 291 -6.87 10.92 -15.35
C ASP A 291 -6.84 12.38 -15.86
N PHE A 292 -6.11 13.23 -15.16
CA PHE A 292 -5.93 14.62 -15.59
C PHE A 292 -5.26 14.74 -16.97
N LYS A 293 -4.29 13.88 -17.29
CA LYS A 293 -3.71 13.83 -18.64
C LYS A 293 -4.77 13.67 -19.71
N LYS A 294 -5.69 12.74 -19.56
CA LYS A 294 -6.78 12.50 -20.53
C LYS A 294 -7.74 13.68 -20.59
N ILE A 295 -8.07 14.28 -19.45
CA ILE A 295 -8.90 15.48 -19.36
C ILE A 295 -8.21 16.65 -20.09
N TYR A 296 -6.93 16.90 -19.79
CA TYR A 296 -6.15 17.94 -20.43
C TYR A 296 -6.07 17.81 -21.95
N GLU A 297 -5.79 16.59 -22.45
CA GLU A 297 -5.73 16.29 -23.88
C GLU A 297 -7.09 16.55 -24.55
N MET A 298 -8.20 16.19 -23.90
CA MET A 298 -9.55 16.42 -24.40
C MET A 298 -9.91 17.92 -24.41
N VAL A 299 -9.57 18.64 -23.34
CA VAL A 299 -9.79 20.10 -23.25
C VAL A 299 -8.95 20.80 -24.31
N ASN A 300 -7.67 20.50 -24.41
CA ASN A 300 -6.77 21.18 -25.35
C ASN A 300 -7.18 20.93 -26.81
N LYS A 301 -7.71 19.75 -27.14
CA LYS A 301 -8.20 19.41 -28.46
C LYS A 301 -9.46 20.20 -28.86
N ASN A 302 -10.40 20.40 -27.95
CA ASN A 302 -11.71 20.99 -28.26
C ASN A 302 -11.80 22.48 -27.88
N TYR A 303 -11.04 22.90 -26.87
CA TYR A 303 -11.00 24.27 -26.31
C TYR A 303 -9.54 24.74 -26.09
N PRO A 304 -8.75 24.93 -27.18
CA PRO A 304 -7.32 25.21 -27.08
C PRO A 304 -6.98 26.51 -26.35
N ASN A 305 -7.93 27.45 -26.26
CA ASN A 305 -7.77 28.73 -25.60
C ASN A 305 -8.31 28.73 -24.15
N THR A 306 -8.47 27.55 -23.53
CA THR A 306 -8.94 27.48 -22.14
C THR A 306 -8.03 28.25 -21.20
N ASN A 307 -8.64 29.09 -20.35
CA ASN A 307 -7.92 29.89 -19.38
C ASN A 307 -7.04 29.01 -18.48
N TYR A 308 -5.77 29.43 -18.28
CA TYR A 308 -4.80 28.70 -17.47
C TYR A 308 -5.31 28.44 -16.03
N ARG A 309 -6.07 29.41 -15.46
CA ARG A 309 -6.67 29.27 -14.13
C ARG A 309 -7.73 28.18 -14.07
N VAL A 310 -8.52 28.03 -15.13
CA VAL A 310 -9.51 26.94 -15.25
C VAL A 310 -8.82 25.59 -15.28
N LEU A 311 -7.72 25.44 -16.04
CA LEU A 311 -6.92 24.22 -16.06
C LEU A 311 -6.32 23.89 -14.68
N GLN A 312 -5.86 24.90 -13.95
CA GLN A 312 -5.39 24.71 -12.57
C GLN A 312 -6.50 24.20 -11.65
N THR A 313 -7.70 24.77 -11.79
CA THR A 313 -8.87 24.33 -11.01
C THR A 313 -9.26 22.90 -11.33
N MET A 314 -9.27 22.54 -12.64
CA MET A 314 -9.52 21.16 -13.08
C MET A 314 -8.48 20.19 -12.51
N LEU A 315 -7.21 20.57 -12.44
CA LEU A 315 -6.14 19.78 -11.83
C LEU A 315 -6.42 19.54 -10.34
N ILE A 316 -6.72 20.59 -9.58
CA ILE A 316 -7.10 20.49 -8.16
C ILE A 316 -8.29 19.56 -8.00
N PHE A 317 -9.36 19.80 -8.78
CA PHE A 317 -10.60 19.03 -8.70
C PHE A 317 -10.36 17.55 -9.02
N THR A 318 -9.62 17.26 -10.11
CA THR A 318 -9.31 15.88 -10.50
C THR A 318 -8.56 15.13 -9.40
N ILE A 319 -7.55 15.76 -8.81
CA ILE A 319 -6.78 15.15 -7.71
C ILE A 319 -7.68 14.97 -6.49
N ALA A 320 -8.36 16.02 -6.05
CA ALA A 320 -9.20 16.01 -4.86
C ALA A 320 -10.31 14.95 -4.95
N ILE A 321 -11.10 14.94 -6.04
CA ILE A 321 -12.20 14.00 -6.20
C ILE A 321 -11.71 12.54 -6.32
N SER A 322 -10.52 12.32 -6.91
CA SER A 322 -9.91 10.99 -6.96
C SER A 322 -9.58 10.46 -5.57
N PHE A 323 -9.05 11.33 -4.70
CA PHE A 323 -8.77 10.95 -3.30
C PHE A 323 -10.04 10.68 -2.52
N GLU A 324 -11.03 11.56 -2.63
CA GLU A 324 -12.29 11.43 -1.87
C GLU A 324 -13.10 10.19 -2.29
N ILE A 325 -13.13 9.85 -3.59
CA ILE A 325 -13.76 8.61 -4.08
C ILE A 325 -13.02 7.39 -3.54
N LYS A 326 -11.68 7.38 -3.62
CA LYS A 326 -10.87 6.24 -3.17
C LYS A 326 -10.84 6.08 -1.65
N ALA A 327 -11.02 7.17 -0.90
CA ALA A 327 -11.18 7.12 0.55
C ALA A 327 -12.60 6.68 0.98
N GLY A 328 -13.52 6.42 0.05
CA GLY A 328 -14.91 6.05 0.34
C GLY A 328 -15.76 7.19 0.93
N LYS A 329 -15.22 8.42 0.97
CA LYS A 329 -15.95 9.58 1.50
C LYS A 329 -17.00 10.11 0.54
N VAL A 330 -16.83 9.93 -0.76
CA VAL A 330 -17.81 10.23 -1.79
C VAL A 330 -18.66 9.00 -2.03
N THR A 331 -19.76 8.89 -1.31
CA THR A 331 -20.85 8.00 -1.68
C THR A 331 -21.56 8.55 -2.94
N LYS A 332 -22.22 7.67 -3.70
CA LYS A 332 -22.84 7.99 -5.02
C LYS A 332 -23.68 9.27 -5.04
N ASP A 333 -24.12 9.76 -3.89
CA ASP A 333 -25.12 10.82 -3.79
C ASP A 333 -24.56 12.23 -3.53
N LYS A 334 -23.28 12.38 -3.18
CA LYS A 334 -22.75 13.67 -2.71
C LYS A 334 -22.47 14.67 -3.81
N PHE A 335 -21.87 14.25 -4.95
CA PHE A 335 -21.59 15.11 -6.11
C PHE A 335 -22.45 14.83 -7.32
N VAL A 336 -23.01 13.62 -7.44
CA VAL A 336 -23.75 13.16 -8.63
C VAL A 336 -24.94 14.06 -8.97
N ASN A 337 -25.63 14.59 -7.96
CA ASN A 337 -26.83 15.40 -8.10
C ASN A 337 -26.56 16.91 -8.26
N ILE A 338 -25.30 17.35 -8.32
CA ILE A 338 -24.96 18.74 -8.63
C ILE A 338 -25.07 18.90 -10.15
N ALA A 339 -25.89 19.86 -10.60
CA ALA A 339 -26.13 20.07 -12.00
C ALA A 339 -24.92 20.70 -12.71
N ASP A 340 -24.38 21.76 -12.10
CA ASP A 340 -23.32 22.57 -12.67
C ASP A 340 -22.54 23.36 -11.60
N ASN A 341 -21.60 24.21 -12.05
CA ASN A 341 -20.80 25.05 -11.18
C ASN A 341 -21.61 26.15 -10.45
N GLU A 342 -22.73 26.62 -11.02
CA GLU A 342 -23.57 27.62 -10.38
C GLU A 342 -24.34 27.03 -9.19
N GLU A 343 -24.88 25.82 -9.34
CA GLU A 343 -25.46 25.11 -8.19
C GLU A 343 -24.42 24.86 -7.10
N TYR A 344 -23.21 24.44 -7.49
CA TYR A 344 -22.10 24.26 -6.55
C TYR A 344 -21.82 25.55 -5.76
N LYS A 345 -21.70 26.67 -6.44
CA LYS A 345 -21.49 27.98 -5.81
C LYS A 345 -22.65 28.38 -4.89
N SER A 346 -23.88 28.12 -5.30
CA SER A 346 -25.07 28.41 -4.48
C SER A 346 -25.04 27.67 -3.15
N ILE A 347 -24.57 26.41 -3.17
CA ILE A 347 -24.36 25.61 -1.94
C ILE A 347 -23.32 26.27 -1.04
N LEU A 348 -22.23 26.81 -1.60
CA LEU A 348 -21.17 27.45 -0.81
C LEU A 348 -21.66 28.68 -0.06
N VAL A 349 -22.58 29.43 -0.62
CA VAL A 349 -23.12 30.69 -0.03
C VAL A 349 -24.28 30.42 0.93
N SER A 350 -24.94 29.24 0.85
CA SER A 350 -26.12 28.92 1.69
C SER A 350 -25.80 28.92 3.19
N SER A 351 -26.81 29.18 4.02
CA SER A 351 -26.64 29.24 5.49
C SER A 351 -26.39 27.85 6.06
N ARG A 352 -25.45 27.73 7.02
CA ARG A 352 -25.13 26.45 7.71
C ARG A 352 -26.31 25.86 8.51
N VAL A 353 -27.27 26.68 8.92
CA VAL A 353 -28.38 26.27 9.80
C VAL A 353 -29.42 25.38 9.11
N LEU A 354 -29.46 25.42 7.77
CA LEU A 354 -30.48 24.68 6.97
C LEU A 354 -29.83 23.65 6.03
N MET A 355 -28.56 23.28 6.27
CA MET A 355 -27.84 22.36 5.39
C MET A 355 -28.14 20.91 5.68
N ASP A 356 -28.32 20.15 4.61
CA ASP A 356 -28.23 18.69 4.64
C ASP A 356 -26.78 18.20 4.72
N ASN A 357 -26.59 16.91 4.99
CA ASN A 357 -25.25 16.29 5.10
C ASN A 357 -24.43 16.40 3.79
N ARG A 358 -25.09 16.49 2.62
CA ARG A 358 -24.48 16.65 1.30
C ARG A 358 -23.87 18.06 1.16
N GLN A 359 -24.68 19.07 1.45
CA GLN A 359 -24.28 20.47 1.35
C GLN A 359 -23.13 20.80 2.35
N PHE A 360 -23.20 20.23 3.54
CA PHE A 360 -22.14 20.35 4.52
C PHE A 360 -20.82 19.75 4.01
N TYR A 361 -20.87 18.55 3.44
CA TYR A 361 -19.69 17.88 2.85
C TYR A 361 -19.10 18.68 1.69
N ILE A 362 -19.91 19.26 0.80
CA ILE A 362 -19.44 20.09 -0.31
C ILE A 362 -18.69 21.31 0.19
N LYS A 363 -19.19 21.95 1.24
CA LYS A 363 -18.47 23.09 1.87
C LYS A 363 -17.16 22.69 2.52
N GLU A 364 -17.13 21.56 3.20
CA GLU A 364 -15.89 21.05 3.76
C GLU A 364 -14.89 20.70 2.67
N PHE A 365 -15.33 20.08 1.57
CA PHE A 365 -14.50 19.79 0.42
C PHE A 365 -13.91 21.09 -0.18
N ASP A 366 -14.74 22.09 -0.42
CA ASP A 366 -14.29 23.37 -0.97
C ASP A 366 -13.29 24.08 -0.03
N ASN A 367 -13.61 24.17 1.25
CA ASN A 367 -12.72 24.76 2.25
C ASN A 367 -11.39 24.00 2.35
N ASN A 368 -11.41 22.67 2.25
CA ASN A 368 -10.20 21.88 2.31
C ASN A 368 -9.32 22.09 1.08
N TYR A 369 -9.85 21.91 -0.11
CA TYR A 369 -9.04 21.85 -1.33
C TYR A 369 -8.82 23.21 -1.97
N TYR A 370 -9.81 24.14 -1.90
CA TYR A 370 -9.76 25.45 -2.55
C TYR A 370 -9.43 26.62 -1.58
N PHE A 371 -9.17 26.33 -0.31
CA PHE A 371 -8.74 27.37 0.61
C PHE A 371 -7.50 28.10 0.05
N ASN A 372 -7.57 29.43 -0.06
CA ASN A 372 -6.57 30.29 -0.69
C ASN A 372 -6.42 30.17 -2.22
N PHE A 373 -7.28 29.41 -2.90
CA PHE A 373 -7.30 29.33 -4.35
C PHE A 373 -8.54 30.03 -4.90
N LYS A 374 -8.35 31.24 -5.44
CA LYS A 374 -9.45 32.01 -6.01
C LYS A 374 -9.69 31.59 -7.46
N SER A 375 -10.85 31.01 -7.74
CA SER A 375 -11.33 30.70 -9.08
C SER A 375 -12.84 30.86 -9.15
N GLU A 376 -13.36 31.28 -10.30
CA GLU A 376 -14.80 31.36 -10.58
C GLU A 376 -15.38 29.96 -10.81
N TYR A 377 -14.58 29.05 -11.37
CA TYR A 377 -14.96 27.66 -11.60
C TYR A 377 -14.34 26.80 -10.51
N ARG A 378 -15.13 25.96 -9.85
CA ARG A 378 -14.70 25.06 -8.76
C ARG A 378 -15.19 23.64 -8.90
N PHE A 379 -16.22 23.43 -9.70
CA PHE A 379 -16.84 22.13 -9.95
C PHE A 379 -16.92 21.88 -11.43
N PHE A 380 -16.58 20.65 -11.84
CA PHE A 380 -16.66 20.16 -13.22
C PHE A 380 -17.37 18.83 -13.21
N LYS A 381 -18.60 18.81 -13.64
CA LYS A 381 -19.45 17.62 -13.64
C LYS A 381 -18.88 16.51 -14.52
N PHE A 382 -18.33 16.86 -15.69
CA PHE A 382 -17.71 15.87 -16.57
C PHE A 382 -16.47 15.22 -15.93
N VAL A 383 -15.68 15.97 -15.14
CA VAL A 383 -14.50 15.45 -14.42
C VAL A 383 -14.94 14.48 -13.34
N GLU A 384 -15.94 14.85 -12.52
CA GLU A 384 -16.50 13.97 -11.50
C GLU A 384 -16.99 12.67 -12.11
N LYS A 385 -17.82 12.77 -13.17
CA LYS A 385 -18.39 11.62 -13.86
C LYS A 385 -17.30 10.74 -14.45
N TYR A 386 -16.30 11.34 -15.11
CA TYR A 386 -15.17 10.61 -15.69
C TYR A 386 -14.34 9.88 -14.63
N VAL A 387 -13.94 10.55 -13.55
CA VAL A 387 -13.14 9.91 -12.49
C VAL A 387 -13.88 8.75 -11.84
N ARG A 388 -15.19 8.88 -11.66
CA ARG A 388 -16.03 7.86 -11.05
C ARG A 388 -16.34 6.67 -11.97
N THR A 389 -16.66 6.93 -13.24
CA THR A 389 -17.17 5.91 -14.18
C THR A 389 -16.17 5.43 -15.20
N ARG A 390 -15.10 6.20 -15.43
CA ARG A 390 -14.13 6.01 -16.52
C ARG A 390 -14.71 6.24 -17.92
N ILE A 391 -15.92 6.78 -18.01
CA ILE A 391 -16.61 7.08 -19.26
C ILE A 391 -16.60 8.59 -19.47
N PHE A 392 -16.07 9.03 -20.62
CA PHE A 392 -16.05 10.44 -21.00
C PHE A 392 -17.39 10.82 -21.63
N ASP A 393 -18.17 11.65 -20.96
CA ASP A 393 -19.46 12.13 -21.44
C ASP A 393 -19.29 13.46 -22.17
N MET A 394 -19.35 13.40 -23.51
CA MET A 394 -19.17 14.57 -24.37
C MET A 394 -20.25 15.64 -24.21
N LYS A 395 -21.46 15.28 -23.80
CA LYS A 395 -22.53 16.25 -23.55
C LYS A 395 -22.19 17.06 -22.32
N THR A 396 -21.95 16.38 -21.17
CA THR A 396 -21.60 17.03 -19.92
C THR A 396 -20.28 17.84 -20.03
N PHE A 397 -19.33 17.34 -20.85
CA PHE A 397 -18.10 18.07 -21.14
C PHE A 397 -18.34 19.41 -21.83
N LYS A 398 -19.20 19.43 -22.88
CA LYS A 398 -19.54 20.68 -23.57
C LYS A 398 -20.32 21.63 -22.65
N ASP A 399 -21.31 21.09 -21.93
CA ASP A 399 -22.10 21.89 -21.00
C ASP A 399 -21.23 22.61 -19.95
N ASP A 400 -20.20 21.92 -19.38
CA ASP A 400 -19.26 22.51 -18.40
C ASP A 400 -18.25 23.49 -19.03
N MET A 401 -17.91 23.32 -20.31
CA MET A 401 -16.88 24.17 -20.95
C MET A 401 -17.48 25.39 -21.65
N ASP A 402 -18.77 25.37 -22.03
CA ASP A 402 -19.48 26.46 -22.65
C ASP A 402 -20.15 27.40 -21.62
N ALA A 403 -20.25 26.98 -20.34
CA ALA A 403 -20.75 27.75 -19.20
C ALA A 403 -19.73 28.79 -18.71
#